data_702cfff5f51cec33ad4be37abf4d7298
#
_entry.id   702cfff5f51cec33ad4be37abf4d7298
#
_cell.length_a   1.000
_cell.length_b   1.000
_cell.length_c   1.000
_cell.angle_alpha   90.00
_cell.angle_beta   90.00
_cell.angle_gamma   90.00
#
_symmetry.space_group_name_H-M   'P 1'
#
loop_
_entity.id
_entity.type
_entity.pdbx_description
1 polymer ?
#
loop_
_entity_poly.entity_id
_entity_poly.type
_entity_poly.pdbx_seq_one_letter_code
_entity_poly.pdbx_strand_id
1 'polypeptide(L)' 'MESKELNKKSVADLNSDLIELRREQFNLRMQRGTGQLTQTHQLRNVRRDIARVKTAIAAKK' A
#
# COMPACT_ATOMS: atom_id res chain seq x y z
N MET A 1 4.96 -3.03 -6.34
CA MET A 1 4.39 -4.41 -6.30
C MET A 1 3.77 -4.76 -7.62
N GLU A 2 4.09 -5.92 -8.11
CA GLU A 2 3.49 -6.39 -9.35
C GLU A 2 2.35 -7.35 -9.06
N SER A 3 1.34 -7.33 -9.91
CA SER A 3 0.16 -8.17 -9.73
C SER A 3 0.49 -9.66 -9.66
N LYS A 4 1.49 -10.10 -10.40
CA LYS A 4 1.90 -11.49 -10.41
C LYS A 4 2.41 -11.95 -9.06
N GLU A 5 3.16 -11.09 -8.37
CA GLU A 5 3.67 -11.39 -7.04
C GLU A 5 2.55 -11.44 -6.03
N LEU A 6 1.61 -10.52 -6.12
CA LEU A 6 0.47 -10.46 -5.22
C LEU A 6 -0.40 -11.71 -5.35
N ASN A 7 -0.56 -12.23 -6.55
CA ASN A 7 -1.37 -13.42 -6.78
C ASN A 7 -0.78 -14.68 -6.16
N LYS A 8 0.51 -14.68 -5.87
CA LYS A 8 1.17 -15.83 -5.26
C LYS A 8 1.10 -15.81 -3.73
N LYS A 9 0.71 -14.68 -3.15
CA LYS A 9 0.67 -14.54 -1.69
C LYS A 9 -0.64 -15.03 -1.13
N SER A 10 -0.59 -15.53 0.10
CA SER A 10 -1.80 -15.90 0.82
C SER A 10 -2.57 -14.65 1.26
N VAL A 11 -3.85 -14.83 1.61
CA VAL A 11 -4.66 -13.73 2.13
C VAL A 11 -4.04 -13.13 3.39
N ALA A 12 -3.48 -13.97 4.25
CA ALA A 12 -2.83 -13.49 5.48
C ALA A 12 -1.63 -12.59 5.14
N ASP A 13 -0.82 -13.00 4.18
CA ASP A 13 0.34 -12.20 3.76
C ASP A 13 -0.11 -10.89 3.11
N LEU A 14 -1.16 -10.93 2.31
CA LEU A 14 -1.70 -9.72 1.67
C LEU A 14 -2.26 -8.75 2.71
N ASN A 15 -2.92 -9.26 3.75
CA ASN A 15 -3.41 -8.42 4.84
C ASN A 15 -2.26 -7.75 5.59
N SER A 16 -1.18 -8.49 5.81
CA SER A 16 0.02 -7.95 6.44
C SER A 16 0.63 -6.84 5.61
N ASP A 17 0.74 -7.06 4.30
CA ASP A 17 1.23 -6.05 3.36
C ASP A 17 0.34 -4.80 3.38
N LEU A 18 -0.96 -5.00 3.46
CA LEU A 18 -1.91 -3.89 3.48
C LEU A 18 -1.72 -3.03 4.74
N ILE A 19 -1.51 -3.66 5.89
CA ILE A 19 -1.27 -2.94 7.13
C ILE A 19 0.01 -2.10 7.02
N GLU A 20 1.08 -2.69 6.49
CA GLU A 20 2.33 -1.97 6.32
C GLU A 20 2.19 -0.79 5.37
N LEU A 21 1.48 -0.98 4.27
CA LEU A 21 1.25 0.09 3.30
C LEU A 21 0.43 1.23 3.91
N ARG A 22 -0.56 0.91 4.74
CA ARG A 22 -1.35 1.94 5.41
C ARG A 22 -0.52 2.72 6.42
N ARG A 23 0.39 2.05 7.14
CA ARG A 23 1.32 2.74 8.04
C ARG A 23 2.22 3.69 7.27
N GLU A 24 2.74 3.24 6.14
CA GLU A 24 3.59 4.07 5.29
C GLU A 24 2.81 5.28 4.77
N GLN A 25 1.58 5.06 4.34
CA GLN A 25 0.71 6.14 3.88
C GLN A 25 0.48 7.17 4.98
N PHE A 26 0.21 6.70 6.20
CA PHE A 26 0.00 7.57 7.35
C PHE A 26 1.25 8.40 7.64
N ASN A 27 2.42 7.75 7.64
CA ASN A 27 3.67 8.45 7.91
C ASN A 27 3.95 9.52 6.85
N LEU A 28 3.69 9.20 5.58
CA LEU A 28 3.90 10.15 4.50
C LEU A 28 2.94 11.35 4.61
N ARG A 29 1.70 11.10 5.01
CA ARG A 29 0.73 12.17 5.25
C ARG A 29 1.15 13.07 6.41
N MET A 30 1.69 12.46 7.48
CA MET A 30 2.19 13.22 8.61
C MET A 30 3.35 14.12 8.20
N GLN A 31 4.30 13.60 7.42
CA GLN A 31 5.41 14.38 6.93
C GLN A 31 4.93 15.55 6.08
N ARG A 32 3.93 15.31 5.25
CA ARG A 32 3.35 16.35 4.43
C ARG A 32 2.71 17.43 5.29
N GLY A 33 2.02 17.03 6.36
CA GLY A 33 1.34 17.94 7.27
C GLY A 33 2.30 18.84 8.04
N THR A 34 3.55 18.39 8.25
CA THR A 34 4.56 19.19 8.94
C THR A 34 5.36 20.09 8.02
N GLY A 35 4.99 20.16 6.75
CA GLY A 35 5.69 21.00 5.77
C GLY A 35 6.98 20.43 5.24
N GLN A 36 7.31 19.21 5.62
CA GLN A 36 8.46 18.55 5.03
C GLN A 36 8.17 18.23 3.58
N LEU A 37 9.21 18.28 2.77
CA LEU A 37 9.10 18.10 1.35
C LEU A 37 8.43 16.83 1.02
N THR A 38 7.28 16.98 0.50
CA THR A 38 6.47 15.87 0.26
C THR A 38 6.88 15.13 -0.94
N GLN A 39 7.02 13.89 -0.71
CA GLN A 39 7.20 12.97 -1.78
C GLN A 39 5.82 12.56 -2.28
N THR A 40 5.15 13.48 -2.97
CA THR A 40 3.81 13.24 -3.48
C THR A 40 3.76 12.02 -4.39
N HIS A 41 4.85 11.76 -5.11
CA HIS A 41 4.93 10.55 -5.94
C HIS A 41 4.92 9.28 -5.08
N GLN A 42 5.52 9.31 -3.88
CA GLN A 42 5.48 8.17 -2.98
C GLN A 42 4.07 7.92 -2.43
N LEU A 43 3.35 8.98 -2.08
CA LEU A 43 1.96 8.84 -1.67
C LEU A 43 1.12 8.21 -2.77
N ARG A 44 1.31 8.65 -4.00
CA ARG A 44 0.61 8.09 -5.14
C ARG A 44 0.94 6.61 -5.33
N ASN A 45 2.20 6.26 -5.21
CA ASN A 45 2.63 4.87 -5.36
C ASN A 45 2.07 3.98 -4.25
N VAL A 46 2.07 4.46 -3.02
CA VAL A 46 1.52 3.73 -1.89
C VAL A 46 0.02 3.50 -2.07
N ARG A 47 -0.71 4.54 -2.51
CA ARG A 47 -2.15 4.41 -2.78
C ARG A 47 -2.42 3.36 -3.85
N ARG A 48 -1.60 3.35 -4.90
CA ARG A 48 -1.72 2.37 -5.98
C ARG A 48 -1.46 0.96 -5.47
N ASP A 49 -0.44 0.79 -4.64
CA ASP A 49 -0.11 -0.51 -4.06
C ASP A 49 -1.22 -1.00 -3.14
N ILE A 50 -1.80 -0.12 -2.34
CA ILE A 50 -2.94 -0.46 -1.48
C ILE A 50 -4.10 -0.98 -2.34
N ALA A 51 -4.40 -0.30 -3.42
CA ALA A 51 -5.49 -0.70 -4.31
C ALA A 51 -5.21 -2.08 -4.93
N ARG A 52 -3.98 -2.33 -5.33
CA ARG A 52 -3.59 -3.63 -5.90
C ARG A 52 -3.71 -4.75 -4.89
N VAL A 53 -3.27 -4.51 -3.65
CA VAL A 53 -3.35 -5.51 -2.59
C VAL A 53 -4.82 -5.81 -2.27
N LYS A 54 -5.65 -4.79 -2.18
CA LYS A 54 -7.10 -4.97 -1.94
C LYS A 54 -7.73 -5.80 -3.05
N THR A 55 -7.38 -5.52 -4.29
CA THR A 55 -7.90 -6.27 -5.43
C THR A 55 -7.49 -7.73 -5.37
N ALA A 56 -6.22 -7.99 -5.01
CA ALA A 56 -5.73 -9.34 -4.88
C ALA A 56 -6.44 -10.11 -3.76
N ILE A 57 -6.71 -9.46 -2.64
CA ILE A 57 -7.46 -10.07 -1.54
C ILE A 57 -8.87 -10.42 -1.99
N ALA A 58 -9.53 -9.50 -2.67
CA ALA A 58 -10.88 -9.72 -3.17
C ALA A 58 -10.93 -10.88 -4.17
N ALA A 59 -9.91 -11.01 -5.00
CA ALA A 59 -9.85 -12.07 -5.98
C ALA A 59 -9.68 -13.46 -5.35
N LYS A 60 -9.18 -13.52 -4.11
CA LYS A 60 -8.93 -14.78 -3.41
C LYS A 60 -10.08 -15.20 -2.49
N LYS A 61 -11.07 -14.38 -2.33
CA LYS A 61 -12.22 -14.73 -1.50
C LYS A 61 -13.20 -15.66 -2.22
#